data_1853e0d868a43a2ef7913c809c6e817f
#
_entry.id   1853e0d868a43a2ef7913c809c6e817f
#
_cell.length_a   1.000
_cell.length_b   1.000
_cell.length_c   1.000
_cell.angle_alpha   90.00
_cell.angle_beta   90.00
_cell.angle_gamma   90.00
#
_symmetry.space_group_name_H-M   'P 1'
#
loop_
_entity.id
_entity.type
_entity.pdbx_description
1 polymer ?
#
loop_
_entity_poly.entity_id
_entity_poly.type
_entity_poly.pdbx_seq_one_letter_code
_entity_poly.pdbx_strand_id
1 'polypeptide(L)'
;MPRVHDVPMCRQLIDPTEWDLHGGWALGDRIEWSNRACGLASLRMILLAYGREAPTVTELLKLAVKHEVLTPRGALHAGIANLATDLGVPALAEPVPVEDLLGRLDDAPLIVSVTEQFPDDGRSGGHLVILRGYEDGPEPMILFRDPSSWGQTHDRVPLSRLSHSYTGREITFAPLTIDGES
;
A
#
# COMPACT_ATOMS: atom_id res chain seq x y z
N MET A 1 -8.50 15.62 -16.28
CA MET A 1 -9.26 15.32 -15.06
C MET A 1 -8.46 14.35 -14.20
N PRO A 2 -8.37 14.60 -12.91
CA PRO A 2 -7.70 13.65 -12.03
C PRO A 2 -8.41 12.29 -12.07
N ARG A 3 -7.62 11.24 -12.04
CA ARG A 3 -8.13 9.86 -12.07
C ARG A 3 -8.22 9.32 -10.65
N VAL A 4 -9.31 8.66 -10.36
CA VAL A 4 -9.48 7.91 -9.11
C VAL A 4 -9.52 6.42 -9.46
N HIS A 5 -8.54 5.67 -8.96
CA HIS A 5 -8.47 4.23 -9.18
C HIS A 5 -9.35 3.50 -8.16
N ASP A 6 -10.05 2.47 -8.64
CA ASP A 6 -10.83 1.60 -7.76
C ASP A 6 -9.90 0.58 -7.10
N VAL A 7 -9.63 0.79 -5.82
CA VAL A 7 -8.77 -0.05 -5.01
C VAL A 7 -9.58 -0.58 -3.82
N PRO A 8 -9.81 -1.90 -3.74
CA PRO A 8 -10.54 -2.50 -2.63
C PRO A 8 -9.76 -2.37 -1.32
N MET A 9 -10.45 -2.36 -0.19
CA MET A 9 -9.84 -2.28 1.13
C MET A 9 -9.43 -3.65 1.65
N CYS A 10 -8.18 -3.80 2.09
CA CYS A 10 -7.69 -4.95 2.84
C CYS A 10 -7.10 -4.49 4.16
N ARG A 11 -7.39 -5.22 5.24
CA ARG A 11 -6.86 -4.94 6.56
C ARG A 11 -5.51 -5.62 6.76
N GLN A 12 -4.61 -4.95 7.48
CA GLN A 12 -3.38 -5.60 7.96
C GLN A 12 -3.63 -6.52 9.16
N LEU A 13 -4.67 -6.25 9.96
CA LEU A 13 -5.08 -7.18 11.02
C LEU A 13 -5.67 -8.44 10.39
N ILE A 14 -4.94 -9.53 10.52
CA ILE A 14 -5.28 -10.81 9.90
C ILE A 14 -6.37 -11.50 10.71
N ASP A 15 -7.41 -11.98 10.01
CA ASP A 15 -8.47 -12.77 10.63
C ASP A 15 -7.90 -14.08 11.21
N PRO A 16 -8.31 -14.52 12.42
CA PRO A 16 -7.82 -15.75 13.01
C PRO A 16 -8.06 -16.99 12.14
N THR A 17 -9.19 -17.06 11.46
CA THR A 17 -9.52 -18.19 10.57
C THR A 17 -8.60 -18.23 9.35
N GLU A 18 -8.34 -17.06 8.74
CA GLU A 18 -7.35 -16.94 7.65
C GLU A 18 -5.97 -17.40 8.11
N TRP A 19 -5.53 -16.91 9.28
CA TRP A 19 -4.23 -17.23 9.87
C TRP A 19 -4.04 -18.74 10.03
N ASP A 20 -5.03 -19.41 10.62
CA ASP A 20 -4.97 -20.84 10.86
C ASP A 20 -5.05 -21.65 9.55
N LEU A 21 -5.96 -21.27 8.66
CA LEU A 21 -6.18 -21.96 7.38
C LEU A 21 -4.94 -21.93 6.48
N HIS A 22 -4.22 -20.84 6.47
CA HIS A 22 -3.03 -20.63 5.62
C HIS A 22 -1.69 -20.86 6.34
N GLY A 23 -1.73 -21.47 7.51
CA GLY A 23 -0.51 -21.89 8.24
C GLY A 23 0.29 -20.75 8.83
N GLY A 24 -0.34 -19.63 9.16
CA GLY A 24 0.30 -18.47 9.79
C GLY A 24 0.95 -18.82 11.14
N TRP A 25 0.38 -19.76 11.87
CA TRP A 25 0.92 -20.28 13.13
C TRP A 25 2.40 -20.72 13.04
N ALA A 26 2.85 -21.13 11.87
CA ALA A 26 4.25 -21.48 11.64
C ALA A 26 5.20 -20.27 11.69
N LEU A 27 4.68 -19.05 11.51
CA LEU A 27 5.45 -17.80 11.63
C LEU A 27 5.55 -17.30 13.06
N GLY A 28 4.54 -17.59 13.90
CA GLY A 28 4.51 -17.12 15.30
C GLY A 28 3.16 -16.53 15.70
N ASP A 29 3.18 -15.43 16.44
CA ASP A 29 1.97 -14.76 16.93
C ASP A 29 1.28 -13.92 15.85
N ARG A 30 -0.02 -14.14 15.67
CA ARG A 30 -0.84 -13.47 14.66
C ARG A 30 -0.85 -11.96 14.80
N ILE A 31 -0.94 -11.45 16.02
CA ILE A 31 -1.02 -10.00 16.28
C ILE A 31 0.32 -9.31 15.99
N GLU A 32 1.42 -9.92 16.40
CA GLU A 32 2.76 -9.38 16.10
C GLU A 32 2.99 -9.29 14.58
N TRP A 33 2.62 -10.32 13.83
CA TRP A 33 2.75 -10.33 12.38
C TRP A 33 1.78 -9.37 11.70
N SER A 34 0.56 -9.24 12.18
CA SER A 34 -0.41 -8.25 11.69
C SER A 34 0.14 -6.82 11.81
N ASN A 35 0.83 -6.50 12.91
CA ASN A 35 1.44 -5.18 13.10
C ASN A 35 2.57 -4.87 12.10
N ARG A 36 3.09 -5.89 11.42
CA ARG A 36 4.16 -5.78 10.40
C ARG A 36 3.62 -5.94 8.98
N ALA A 37 2.34 -6.08 8.80
CA ALA A 37 1.71 -6.50 7.55
C ALA A 37 1.20 -5.34 6.66
N CYS A 38 1.42 -4.08 7.03
CA CYS A 38 0.88 -2.93 6.28
C CYS A 38 1.30 -2.96 4.79
N GLY A 39 2.56 -3.25 4.50
CA GLY A 39 3.06 -3.32 3.12
C GLY A 39 2.47 -4.49 2.33
N LEU A 40 2.22 -5.62 2.98
CA LEU A 40 1.68 -6.81 2.30
C LEU A 40 0.16 -6.72 2.13
N ALA A 41 -0.55 -6.11 3.07
CA ALA A 41 -1.96 -5.77 2.88
C ALA A 41 -2.13 -4.75 1.75
N SER A 42 -1.25 -3.76 1.66
CA SER A 42 -1.22 -2.80 0.55
C SER A 42 -0.92 -3.49 -0.77
N LEU A 43 0.05 -4.41 -0.82
CA LEU A 43 0.32 -5.21 -2.02
C LEU A 43 -0.90 -6.02 -2.46
N ARG A 44 -1.61 -6.65 -1.51
CA ARG A 44 -2.84 -7.39 -1.82
C ARG A 44 -3.90 -6.49 -2.46
N MET A 45 -4.10 -5.28 -1.93
CA MET A 45 -5.04 -4.30 -2.52
C MET A 45 -4.63 -3.94 -3.96
N ILE A 46 -3.35 -3.75 -4.24
CA ILE A 46 -2.83 -3.50 -5.59
C ILE A 46 -3.13 -4.67 -6.53
N LEU A 47 -2.81 -5.90 -6.12
CA LEU A 47 -3.07 -7.09 -6.94
C LEU A 47 -4.55 -7.20 -7.31
N LEU A 48 -5.44 -6.97 -6.35
CA LEU A 48 -6.89 -6.96 -6.60
C LEU A 48 -7.30 -5.82 -7.56
N ALA A 49 -6.75 -4.62 -7.39
CA ALA A 49 -7.03 -3.48 -8.27
C ALA A 49 -6.63 -3.75 -9.73
N TYR A 50 -5.58 -4.55 -9.94
CA TYR A 50 -5.12 -4.97 -11.28
C TYR A 50 -5.80 -6.24 -11.78
N GLY A 51 -6.85 -6.73 -11.12
CA GLY A 51 -7.59 -7.92 -11.52
C GLY A 51 -6.79 -9.22 -11.43
N ARG A 52 -5.76 -9.26 -10.60
CA ARG A 52 -4.94 -10.45 -10.38
C ARG A 52 -5.50 -11.31 -9.26
N GLU A 53 -5.20 -12.61 -9.30
CA GLU A 53 -5.37 -13.45 -8.12
C GLU A 53 -4.42 -12.93 -7.03
N ALA A 54 -5.00 -12.61 -5.87
CA ALA A 54 -4.23 -12.09 -4.76
C ALA A 54 -4.16 -13.14 -3.65
N PRO A 55 -2.94 -13.60 -3.30
CA PRO A 55 -2.76 -14.39 -2.09
C PRO A 55 -3.31 -13.65 -0.87
N THR A 56 -3.70 -14.37 0.16
CA THR A 56 -4.09 -13.76 1.44
C THR A 56 -2.91 -13.01 2.07
N VAL A 57 -3.18 -12.14 3.02
CA VAL A 57 -2.10 -11.44 3.75
C VAL A 57 -1.19 -12.45 4.43
N THR A 58 -1.74 -13.54 4.99
CA THR A 58 -0.96 -14.62 5.60
C THR A 58 -0.01 -15.29 4.60
N GLU A 59 -0.51 -15.62 3.41
CA GLU A 59 0.30 -16.21 2.35
C GLU A 59 1.39 -15.24 1.86
N LEU A 60 1.06 -13.94 1.71
CA LEU A 60 2.03 -12.90 1.36
C LEU A 60 3.11 -12.74 2.43
N LEU A 61 2.76 -12.81 3.72
CA LEU A 61 3.74 -12.81 4.80
C LEU A 61 4.70 -14.00 4.70
N LYS A 62 4.19 -15.19 4.42
CA LYS A 62 5.03 -16.39 4.23
C LYS A 62 5.97 -16.23 3.03
N LEU A 63 5.48 -15.69 1.92
CA LEU A 63 6.33 -15.37 0.76
C LEU A 63 7.39 -14.32 1.11
N ALA A 64 7.02 -13.28 1.85
CA ALA A 64 7.93 -12.21 2.25
C ALA A 64 9.04 -12.73 3.19
N VAL A 65 8.72 -13.64 4.10
CA VAL A 65 9.72 -14.32 4.93
C VAL A 65 10.65 -15.18 4.08
N LYS A 66 10.09 -15.97 3.17
CA LYS A 66 10.86 -16.85 2.27
C LYS A 66 11.86 -16.07 1.41
N HIS A 67 11.48 -14.88 0.95
CA HIS A 67 12.31 -14.01 0.08
C HIS A 67 13.08 -12.93 0.84
N GLU A 68 13.11 -13.01 2.16
CA GLU A 68 13.84 -12.08 3.05
C GLU A 68 13.42 -10.60 2.86
N VAL A 69 12.15 -10.37 2.54
CA VAL A 69 11.57 -9.03 2.33
C VAL A 69 11.30 -8.32 3.65
N LEU A 70 11.06 -9.08 4.72
CA LEU A 70 10.68 -8.52 6.03
C LEU A 70 11.91 -8.27 6.91
N THR A 71 11.91 -7.10 7.53
CA THR A 71 12.85 -6.71 8.58
C THR A 71 12.10 -6.48 9.90
N PRO A 72 12.80 -6.33 11.04
CA PRO A 72 12.13 -5.93 12.28
C PRO A 72 11.36 -4.61 12.20
N ARG A 73 11.68 -3.75 11.20
CA ARG A 73 11.02 -2.46 10.95
C ARG A 73 9.87 -2.54 9.95
N GLY A 74 9.61 -3.70 9.35
CA GLY A 74 8.60 -3.90 8.33
C GLY A 74 9.17 -4.39 7.00
N ALA A 75 8.40 -4.30 5.93
CA ALA A 75 8.79 -4.81 4.62
C ALA A 75 9.70 -3.83 3.86
N LEU A 76 10.69 -4.39 3.17
CA LEU A 76 11.56 -3.64 2.25
C LEU A 76 10.74 -3.26 1.00
N HIS A 77 10.78 -2.00 0.60
CA HIS A 77 10.03 -1.51 -0.57
C HIS A 77 10.41 -2.25 -1.86
N ALA A 78 11.72 -2.43 -2.09
CA ALA A 78 12.20 -3.19 -3.25
C ALA A 78 11.71 -4.64 -3.25
N GLY A 79 11.62 -5.25 -2.07
CA GLY A 79 11.09 -6.60 -1.91
C GLY A 79 9.60 -6.69 -2.24
N ILE A 80 8.80 -5.71 -1.82
CA ILE A 80 7.38 -5.63 -2.19
C ILE A 80 7.23 -5.44 -3.70
N ALA A 81 8.03 -4.57 -4.30
CA ALA A 81 8.01 -4.35 -5.76
C ALA A 81 8.36 -5.64 -6.52
N ASN A 82 9.33 -6.40 -6.06
CA ASN A 82 9.69 -7.69 -6.65
C ASN A 82 8.55 -8.71 -6.53
N LEU A 83 7.93 -8.81 -5.36
CA LEU A 83 6.76 -9.69 -5.17
C LEU A 83 5.60 -9.30 -6.08
N ALA A 84 5.32 -8.00 -6.23
CA ALA A 84 4.29 -7.51 -7.14
C ALA A 84 4.56 -7.93 -8.58
N THR A 85 5.80 -7.76 -9.04
CA THR A 85 6.24 -8.14 -10.39
C THR A 85 6.10 -9.64 -10.61
N ASP A 86 6.52 -10.46 -9.65
CA ASP A 86 6.41 -11.92 -9.71
C ASP A 86 4.94 -12.38 -9.75
N LEU A 87 4.05 -11.63 -9.10
CA LEU A 87 2.61 -11.89 -9.06
C LEU A 87 1.83 -11.24 -10.22
N GLY A 88 2.51 -10.67 -11.19
CA GLY A 88 1.95 -10.22 -12.45
C GLY A 88 1.65 -8.72 -12.57
N VAL A 89 2.10 -7.91 -11.62
CA VAL A 89 2.00 -6.44 -11.69
C VAL A 89 3.40 -5.83 -11.68
N PRO A 90 3.94 -5.40 -12.83
CA PRO A 90 5.25 -4.76 -12.88
C PRO A 90 5.33 -3.57 -11.94
N ALA A 91 6.36 -3.53 -11.10
CA ALA A 91 6.53 -2.55 -10.05
C ALA A 91 7.99 -2.17 -9.85
N LEU A 92 8.21 -0.94 -9.36
CA LEU A 92 9.53 -0.41 -9.06
C LEU A 92 9.46 0.41 -7.76
N ALA A 93 10.36 0.13 -6.83
CA ALA A 93 10.57 0.97 -5.66
C ALA A 93 11.56 2.09 -6.01
N GLU A 94 11.14 3.33 -5.84
CA GLU A 94 11.95 4.49 -6.21
C GLU A 94 11.68 5.71 -5.32
N PRO A 95 12.66 6.63 -5.18
CA PRO A 95 12.40 7.93 -4.60
C PRO A 95 11.60 8.80 -5.57
N VAL A 96 10.55 9.47 -5.07
CA VAL A 96 9.72 10.39 -5.85
C VAL A 96 9.42 11.63 -5.02
N PRO A 97 9.72 12.84 -5.54
CA PRO A 97 9.38 14.08 -4.86
C PRO A 97 7.86 14.23 -4.70
N VAL A 98 7.43 14.88 -3.63
CA VAL A 98 5.99 15.09 -3.35
C VAL A 98 5.26 15.80 -4.49
N GLU A 99 5.93 16.73 -5.17
CA GLU A 99 5.40 17.47 -6.32
C GLU A 99 5.05 16.60 -7.52
N ASP A 100 5.62 15.42 -7.63
CA ASP A 100 5.38 14.49 -8.74
C ASP A 100 4.25 13.48 -8.44
N LEU A 101 3.79 13.39 -7.19
CA LEU A 101 2.80 12.39 -6.78
C LEU A 101 1.49 12.46 -7.56
N LEU A 102 0.96 13.67 -7.78
CA LEU A 102 -0.33 13.83 -8.47
C LEU A 102 -0.25 13.35 -9.92
N GLY A 103 0.84 13.69 -10.61
CA GLY A 103 1.08 13.21 -11.98
C GLY A 103 1.20 11.68 -12.05
N ARG A 104 1.84 11.07 -11.05
CA ARG A 104 1.93 9.60 -10.97
C ARG A 104 0.55 8.96 -10.75
N LEU A 105 -0.29 9.58 -9.93
CA LEU A 105 -1.64 9.09 -9.64
C LEU A 105 -2.57 9.14 -10.85
N ASP A 106 -2.29 9.98 -11.85
CA ASP A 106 -3.04 9.97 -13.10
C ASP A 106 -2.88 8.65 -13.87
N ASP A 107 -1.77 7.96 -13.71
CA ASP A 107 -1.47 6.71 -14.43
C ASP A 107 -1.83 5.44 -13.62
N ALA A 108 -1.58 5.44 -12.32
CA ALA A 108 -1.72 4.25 -11.48
C ALA A 108 -1.86 4.59 -10.00
N PRO A 109 -2.42 3.68 -9.16
CA PRO A 109 -2.29 3.79 -7.72
C PRO A 109 -0.85 3.55 -7.29
N LEU A 110 -0.46 4.07 -6.13
CA LEU A 110 0.89 4.01 -5.58
C LEU A 110 0.87 3.39 -4.18
N ILE A 111 1.92 2.66 -3.80
CA ILE A 111 2.21 2.42 -2.38
C ILE A 111 3.23 3.46 -1.94
N VAL A 112 2.94 4.18 -0.86
CA VAL A 112 3.82 5.22 -0.34
C VAL A 112 4.17 4.98 1.12
N SER A 113 5.36 5.44 1.51
CA SER A 113 5.81 5.40 2.90
C SER A 113 5.43 6.70 3.60
N VAL A 114 4.64 6.58 4.65
CA VAL A 114 4.10 7.69 5.43
C VAL A 114 4.10 7.35 6.93
N THR A 115 3.73 8.29 7.76
CA THR A 115 3.43 8.05 9.17
C THR A 115 1.95 7.68 9.33
N GLU A 116 1.64 6.81 10.27
CA GLU A 116 0.26 6.48 10.64
C GLU A 116 -0.51 7.74 11.04
N GLN A 117 -1.79 7.79 10.62
CA GLN A 117 -2.73 8.86 10.92
C GLN A 117 -2.34 10.24 10.35
N PHE A 118 -1.33 10.35 9.52
CA PHE A 118 -0.89 11.59 8.86
C PHE A 118 -0.85 12.80 9.82
N PRO A 119 0.00 12.79 10.86
CA PRO A 119 0.09 13.89 11.80
C PRO A 119 0.67 15.16 11.18
N ASP A 120 0.32 16.33 11.72
CA ASP A 120 0.80 17.63 11.25
C ASP A 120 2.15 18.06 11.85
N ASP A 121 2.77 17.22 12.65
CA ASP A 121 3.99 17.54 13.40
C ASP A 121 5.30 17.26 12.62
N GLY A 122 5.19 16.93 11.34
CA GLY A 122 6.34 16.67 10.46
C GLY A 122 6.99 15.30 10.64
N ARG A 123 6.44 14.41 11.48
CA ARG A 123 6.89 13.02 11.53
C ARG A 123 6.60 12.33 10.21
N SER A 124 7.54 11.53 9.71
CA SER A 124 7.39 10.82 8.45
C SER A 124 7.91 9.39 8.53
N GLY A 125 7.28 8.50 7.77
CA GLY A 125 7.68 7.10 7.64
C GLY A 125 7.12 6.17 8.72
N GLY A 126 7.48 4.89 8.57
CA GLY A 126 7.08 3.83 9.48
C GLY A 126 5.77 3.11 9.11
N HIS A 127 5.07 3.53 8.06
CA HIS A 127 3.84 2.90 7.62
C HIS A 127 3.71 2.95 6.10
N LEU A 128 3.06 1.95 5.50
CA LEU A 128 2.79 1.88 4.07
C LEU A 128 1.29 1.94 3.82
N VAL A 129 0.90 2.82 2.91
CA VAL A 129 -0.49 3.01 2.49
C VAL A 129 -0.56 3.09 0.97
N ILE A 130 -1.77 2.98 0.42
CA ILE A 130 -2.02 3.20 -1.01
C ILE A 130 -2.60 4.59 -1.22
N LEU A 131 -2.01 5.34 -2.14
CA LEU A 131 -2.67 6.50 -2.76
C LEU A 131 -3.39 6.02 -4.01
N ARG A 132 -4.67 6.34 -4.16
CA ARG A 132 -5.50 5.85 -5.26
C ARG A 132 -6.08 6.93 -6.16
N GLY A 133 -5.77 8.19 -5.88
CA GLY A 133 -6.25 9.33 -6.66
C GLY A 133 -6.30 10.60 -5.83
N TYR A 134 -6.88 11.63 -6.42
CA TYR A 134 -7.06 12.91 -5.75
C TYR A 134 -8.27 13.68 -6.30
N GLU A 135 -8.77 14.59 -5.50
CA GLU A 135 -9.79 15.57 -5.87
C GLU A 135 -9.14 16.94 -5.99
N ASP A 136 -9.40 17.63 -7.11
CA ASP A 136 -8.93 18.99 -7.31
C ASP A 136 -9.63 19.99 -6.37
N GLY A 137 -8.93 21.07 -6.06
CA GLY A 137 -9.46 22.15 -5.25
C GLY A 137 -8.36 23.17 -4.93
N PRO A 138 -8.66 24.18 -4.10
CA PRO A 138 -7.66 25.13 -3.61
C PRO A 138 -6.48 24.42 -2.93
N GLU A 139 -6.77 23.30 -2.27
CA GLU A 139 -5.81 22.32 -1.80
C GLU A 139 -6.30 20.93 -2.24
N PRO A 140 -5.51 20.17 -3.03
CA PRO A 140 -5.91 18.83 -3.44
C PRO A 140 -6.16 17.91 -2.25
N MET A 141 -7.23 17.11 -2.33
CA MET A 141 -7.54 16.05 -1.37
C MET A 141 -7.05 14.73 -1.92
N ILE A 142 -6.13 14.10 -1.23
CA ILE A 142 -5.61 12.78 -1.61
C ILE A 142 -6.55 11.69 -1.12
N LEU A 143 -6.93 10.79 -2.01
CA LEU A 143 -7.70 9.60 -1.69
C LEU A 143 -6.77 8.44 -1.44
N PHE A 144 -6.93 7.76 -0.30
CA PHE A 144 -6.02 6.70 0.10
C PHE A 144 -6.75 5.46 0.63
N ARG A 145 -6.01 4.36 0.74
CA ARG A 145 -6.36 3.16 1.48
C ARG A 145 -5.25 2.88 2.49
N ASP A 146 -5.60 2.93 3.75
CA ASP A 146 -4.70 2.60 4.85
C ASP A 146 -5.14 1.27 5.47
N PRO A 147 -4.28 0.24 5.47
CA PRO A 147 -4.65 -1.08 6.00
C PRO A 147 -4.77 -1.15 7.51
N SER A 148 -4.40 -0.09 8.23
CA SER A 148 -4.54 -0.01 9.69
C SER A 148 -5.99 0.16 10.14
N SER A 149 -6.23 0.05 11.45
CA SER A 149 -7.57 0.27 12.02
C SER A 149 -8.09 1.70 11.76
N TRP A 150 -7.20 2.69 11.79
CA TRP A 150 -7.56 4.08 11.48
C TRP A 150 -8.07 4.24 10.05
N GLY A 151 -7.48 3.53 9.10
CA GLY A 151 -7.86 3.54 7.68
C GLY A 151 -9.22 2.91 7.39
N GLN A 152 -9.82 2.20 8.35
CA GLN A 152 -11.18 1.66 8.19
C GLN A 152 -12.24 2.76 8.20
N THR A 153 -11.93 3.92 8.77
CA THR A 153 -12.83 5.07 8.91
C THR A 153 -12.31 6.34 8.24
N HIS A 154 -11.11 6.30 7.66
CA HIS A 154 -10.46 7.44 7.00
C HIS A 154 -9.96 7.03 5.62
N ASP A 155 -10.28 7.81 4.60
CA ASP A 155 -9.98 7.51 3.19
C ASP A 155 -9.49 8.72 2.40
N ARG A 156 -9.36 9.89 3.02
CA ARG A 156 -8.89 11.11 2.38
C ARG A 156 -8.13 12.03 3.33
N VAL A 157 -7.18 12.77 2.80
CA VAL A 157 -6.33 13.68 3.57
C VAL A 157 -5.89 14.84 2.65
N PRO A 158 -5.79 16.09 3.17
CA PRO A 158 -5.21 17.16 2.38
C PRO A 158 -3.77 16.87 1.97
N LEU A 159 -3.38 17.30 0.77
CA LEU A 159 -2.01 17.11 0.26
C LEU A 159 -0.96 17.66 1.23
N SER A 160 -1.23 18.76 1.92
CA SER A 160 -0.31 19.35 2.91
C SER A 160 -0.02 18.38 4.06
N ARG A 161 -1.03 17.70 4.60
CA ARG A 161 -0.82 16.69 5.65
C ARG A 161 -0.06 15.47 5.14
N LEU A 162 -0.42 14.99 3.95
CA LEU A 162 0.34 13.91 3.33
C LEU A 162 1.80 14.30 3.18
N SER A 163 2.09 15.50 2.72
CA SER A 163 3.45 16.00 2.49
C SER A 163 4.31 16.00 3.77
N HIS A 164 3.74 16.32 4.93
CA HIS A 164 4.43 16.26 6.21
C HIS A 164 4.77 14.82 6.64
N SER A 165 3.97 13.87 6.24
CA SER A 165 4.07 12.46 6.60
C SER A 165 4.86 11.62 5.60
N TYR A 166 4.99 12.08 4.38
CA TYR A 166 5.59 11.38 3.26
C TYR A 166 7.12 11.38 3.33
N THR A 167 7.73 10.23 3.10
CA THR A 167 9.20 10.05 3.18
C THR A 167 9.94 10.36 1.87
N GLY A 168 9.23 10.63 0.78
CA GLY A 168 9.83 10.73 -0.55
C GLY A 168 10.06 9.38 -1.23
N ARG A 169 9.52 8.29 -0.70
CA ARG A 169 9.67 6.93 -1.25
C ARG A 169 8.33 6.31 -1.56
N GLU A 170 8.27 5.71 -2.75
CA GLU A 170 7.08 5.01 -3.23
C GLU A 170 7.42 3.71 -3.96
N ILE A 171 6.39 2.90 -4.17
CA ILE A 171 6.40 1.80 -5.12
C ILE A 171 5.42 2.18 -6.23
N THR A 172 5.96 2.31 -7.44
CA THR A 172 5.21 2.61 -8.66
C THR A 172 4.81 1.33 -9.37
N PHE A 173 3.67 1.36 -10.04
CA PHE A 173 3.13 0.22 -10.78
C PHE A 173 2.92 0.61 -12.24
N ALA A 174 2.90 -0.40 -13.11
CA ALA A 174 2.54 -0.20 -14.51
C ALA A 174 1.18 0.51 -14.61
N PRO A 175 0.96 1.35 -15.66
CA PRO A 175 -0.32 2.05 -15.82
C PRO A 175 -1.49 1.09 -15.72
N LEU A 176 -2.51 1.48 -14.95
CA LEU A 176 -3.75 0.72 -14.82
C LEU A 176 -4.67 1.10 -15.98
N THR A 177 -4.72 0.24 -17.00
CA THR A 177 -5.64 0.42 -18.12
C THR A 177 -7.05 0.08 -17.69
N ILE A 178 -7.98 1.02 -17.95
CA ILE A 178 -9.41 0.70 -17.87
C ILE A 178 -9.74 -0.05 -19.17
N ASP A 179 -10.18 -1.31 -19.07
CA ASP A 179 -10.74 -2.03 -20.21
C ASP A 179 -11.92 -1.24 -20.75
N GLY A 180 -11.74 -0.59 -21.89
CA GLY A 180 -12.80 0.20 -22.54
C GLY A 180 -12.35 1.37 -23.41
N GLU A 181 -11.08 1.73 -23.43
CA GLU A 181 -10.54 2.71 -24.39
C GLU A 181 -9.66 1.98 -25.42
N SER A 182 -10.30 1.47 -26.45
CA SER A 182 -9.69 1.10 -27.73
C SER A 182 -10.11 2.06 -28.82
#